data_5e5af1bf35fb28360c3547b48305d0ce
#
_entry.id   5e5af1bf35fb28360c3547b48305d0ce
#
_cell.length_a   1.000
_cell.length_b   1.000
_cell.length_c   1.000
_cell.angle_alpha   90.00
_cell.angle_beta   90.00
_cell.angle_gamma   90.00
#
_symmetry.space_group_name_H-M   'P 1'
#
loop_
_entity.id
_entity.type
_entity.pdbx_description
1 polymer ?
#
loop_
_entity_poly.entity_id
_entity_poly.type
_entity_poly.pdbx_seq_one_letter_code
_entity_poly.pdbx_strand_id
1 'polypeptide(L)'
;MSSNVTTNNLPFDKEIVDIVDYVLNFKIDSELAYKTSWYCFLDTIGCGLESLEYDACKKLLGPIVPGQKVPLGVRVPGTNFELDPVQGAFSIGAAIRWLDFNDTWLAAEWGHPSDNLGGILATADWLSRHFVAEGKPSLSMKDVLTAMIKAHEIQGCIALENSFNKVGLDHVILVKVASTAVVAAMMGLTREQILNAVSLAWVDGQSLRTYRHFPNAGSRKSWAAGDATSRAVRLALIAQTGEMGYPTALTARTWGFYDVSFKGEKFTFQRPYSSYVMENVLFKISYPAEFHAQTAVEAAMKIYREMQNAGKNSEDISRIDIRTHEACIRIIDKKGPLRNPADRDHTIQYMVAVPLIFGRLTARDYEDDIAADPRIDALREKIVCKEDPEFTRDYHDPEKRSIANAVTVHFTDGSSIGEIAIEYPVGHKRRREEGMPLLLEKFKKNLSRVFSPAEQSAIENLLLDYDRFTSASVTEVMDLLVKK
;
A
#
# COMPACT_ATOMS: atom_id res chain seq x y z
N MET A 1 -7.51 18.51 -38.99
CA MET A 1 -8.55 17.56 -39.41
C MET A 1 -9.33 17.19 -38.18
N SER A 2 -10.50 17.78 -37.94
CA SER A 2 -11.38 17.37 -36.84
C SER A 2 -12.12 16.12 -37.33
N SER A 3 -11.64 14.95 -36.91
CA SER A 3 -12.44 13.76 -37.05
C SER A 3 -13.51 13.79 -35.96
N ASN A 4 -14.71 14.22 -36.30
CA ASN A 4 -15.90 13.90 -35.56
C ASN A 4 -16.06 12.36 -35.67
N VAL A 5 -15.33 11.62 -34.88
CA VAL A 5 -15.65 10.21 -34.62
C VAL A 5 -16.86 10.25 -33.72
N THR A 6 -18.03 10.08 -34.32
CA THR A 6 -19.24 9.76 -33.59
C THR A 6 -18.98 8.46 -32.86
N THR A 7 -18.57 8.54 -31.60
CA THR A 7 -18.57 7.41 -30.69
C THR A 7 -19.99 6.88 -30.65
N ASN A 8 -20.14 5.57 -30.89
CA ASN A 8 -21.40 4.90 -30.75
C ASN A 8 -22.08 5.33 -29.46
N ASN A 9 -23.36 5.67 -29.49
CA ASN A 9 -24.21 5.98 -28.34
C ASN A 9 -24.43 4.77 -27.41
N LEU A 10 -23.41 3.93 -27.23
CA LEU A 10 -23.46 2.81 -26.31
C LEU A 10 -23.30 3.34 -24.89
N PRO A 11 -24.10 2.87 -23.93
CA PRO A 11 -23.90 3.20 -22.53
C PRO A 11 -22.58 2.58 -22.03
N PHE A 12 -21.90 3.28 -21.16
CA PHE A 12 -20.75 2.73 -20.46
C PHE A 12 -21.15 1.56 -19.55
N ASP A 13 -20.23 0.61 -19.39
CA ASP A 13 -20.37 -0.49 -18.44
C ASP A 13 -20.77 0.04 -17.06
N LYS A 14 -21.70 -0.65 -16.41
CA LYS A 14 -22.29 -0.21 -15.14
C LYS A 14 -21.23 0.05 -14.07
N GLU A 15 -20.23 -0.80 -13.98
CA GLU A 15 -19.15 -0.71 -13.00
C GLU A 15 -18.33 0.57 -13.19
N ILE A 16 -18.13 1.01 -14.43
CA ILE A 16 -17.46 2.29 -14.75
C ILE A 16 -18.34 3.46 -14.34
N VAL A 17 -19.65 3.39 -14.65
CA VAL A 17 -20.62 4.41 -14.27
C VAL A 17 -20.72 4.56 -12.77
N ASP A 18 -20.82 3.44 -12.03
CA ASP A 18 -20.91 3.44 -10.58
C ASP A 18 -19.67 4.10 -9.91
N ILE A 19 -18.47 3.82 -10.42
CA ILE A 19 -17.23 4.45 -9.96
C ILE A 19 -17.29 5.98 -10.18
N VAL A 20 -17.67 6.40 -11.37
CA VAL A 20 -17.68 7.83 -11.75
C VAL A 20 -18.74 8.59 -10.95
N ASP A 21 -19.93 8.03 -10.82
CA ASP A 21 -21.01 8.66 -10.06
C ASP A 21 -20.68 8.72 -8.56
N TYR A 22 -20.01 7.72 -8.02
CA TYR A 22 -19.49 7.76 -6.66
C TYR A 22 -18.45 8.88 -6.47
N VAL A 23 -17.44 8.95 -7.34
CA VAL A 23 -16.38 9.96 -7.21
C VAL A 23 -16.94 11.38 -7.29
N LEU A 24 -17.91 11.63 -8.15
CA LEU A 24 -18.49 12.96 -8.36
C LEU A 24 -19.51 13.35 -7.28
N ASN A 25 -20.37 12.40 -6.88
CA ASN A 25 -21.60 12.75 -6.17
C ASN A 25 -21.59 12.34 -4.69
N PHE A 26 -20.81 11.30 -4.30
CA PHE A 26 -20.81 10.85 -2.92
C PHE A 26 -20.07 11.86 -2.02
N LYS A 27 -20.74 12.29 -0.96
CA LYS A 27 -20.16 13.15 0.08
C LYS A 27 -19.71 12.29 1.25
N ILE A 28 -18.44 12.40 1.60
CA ILE A 28 -17.90 11.74 2.79
C ILE A 28 -18.34 12.54 4.02
N ASP A 29 -19.06 11.91 4.93
CA ASP A 29 -19.53 12.49 6.20
C ASP A 29 -18.97 11.76 7.44
N SER A 30 -18.26 10.65 7.23
CA SER A 30 -17.66 9.86 8.30
C SER A 30 -16.42 10.53 8.89
N GLU A 31 -16.52 11.00 10.13
CA GLU A 31 -15.38 11.52 10.88
C GLU A 31 -14.32 10.44 11.10
N LEU A 32 -14.73 9.18 11.33
CA LEU A 32 -13.83 8.04 11.47
C LEU A 32 -12.99 7.84 10.19
N ALA A 33 -13.61 7.93 9.01
CA ALA A 33 -12.90 7.81 7.74
C ALA A 33 -11.86 8.93 7.58
N TYR A 34 -12.20 10.18 7.89
CA TYR A 34 -11.25 11.29 7.83
C TYR A 34 -10.09 11.14 8.82
N LYS A 35 -10.37 10.76 10.07
CA LYS A 35 -9.32 10.51 11.07
C LYS A 35 -8.41 9.36 10.66
N THR A 36 -8.99 8.26 10.17
CA THR A 36 -8.21 7.11 9.69
C THR A 36 -7.38 7.48 8.48
N SER A 37 -7.93 8.27 7.54
CA SER A 37 -7.20 8.76 6.37
C SER A 37 -6.03 9.66 6.74
N TRP A 38 -6.16 10.48 7.78
CA TRP A 38 -5.07 11.29 8.31
C TRP A 38 -3.94 10.41 8.86
N TYR A 39 -4.24 9.41 9.69
CA TYR A 39 -3.24 8.44 10.14
C TYR A 39 -2.59 7.69 8.98
N CYS A 40 -3.40 7.29 7.99
CA CYS A 40 -2.91 6.63 6.79
C CYS A 40 -1.96 7.51 5.98
N PHE A 41 -2.26 8.80 5.85
CA PHE A 41 -1.37 9.78 5.20
C PHE A 41 -0.03 9.87 5.93
N LEU A 42 -0.03 10.05 7.25
CA LEU A 42 1.20 10.15 8.06
C LEU A 42 2.05 8.88 7.94
N ASP A 43 1.43 7.71 8.10
CA ASP A 43 2.11 6.43 7.98
C ASP A 43 2.75 6.24 6.61
N THR A 44 1.98 6.53 5.56
CA THR A 44 2.39 6.35 4.17
C THR A 44 3.54 7.29 3.78
N ILE A 45 3.45 8.57 4.15
CA ILE A 45 4.57 9.52 3.94
C ILE A 45 5.80 9.09 4.74
N GLY A 46 5.61 8.66 5.99
CA GLY A 46 6.71 8.13 6.80
C GLY A 46 7.42 6.95 6.14
N CYS A 47 6.69 6.00 5.57
CA CYS A 47 7.27 4.89 4.80
C CYS A 47 8.07 5.39 3.59
N GLY A 48 7.58 6.40 2.89
CA GLY A 48 8.29 7.03 1.78
C GLY A 48 9.62 7.66 2.21
N LEU A 49 9.66 8.32 3.36
CA LEU A 49 10.89 8.90 3.90
C LEU A 49 11.92 7.84 4.30
N GLU A 50 11.48 6.76 4.95
CA GLU A 50 12.38 5.65 5.30
C GLU A 50 12.97 4.98 4.06
N SER A 51 12.22 4.89 2.97
CA SER A 51 12.67 4.28 1.70
C SER A 51 13.86 5.01 1.07
N LEU A 52 14.06 6.29 1.39
CA LEU A 52 15.18 7.09 0.89
C LEU A 52 16.54 6.70 1.50
N GLU A 53 16.58 5.82 2.49
CA GLU A 53 17.83 5.20 2.95
C GLU A 53 18.34 4.11 1.99
N TYR A 54 17.49 3.64 1.06
CA TYR A 54 17.81 2.53 0.17
C TYR A 54 18.17 3.01 -1.24
N ASP A 55 19.41 2.79 -1.66
CA ASP A 55 19.89 3.18 -2.99
C ASP A 55 19.10 2.53 -4.12
N ALA A 56 18.62 1.30 -3.90
CA ALA A 56 17.78 0.59 -4.83
C ALA A 56 16.41 1.28 -5.08
N CYS A 57 15.90 2.03 -4.11
CA CYS A 57 14.75 2.90 -4.27
C CYS A 57 15.15 4.23 -4.95
N LYS A 58 16.15 4.92 -4.38
CA LYS A 58 16.57 6.25 -4.84
C LYS A 58 16.89 6.31 -6.33
N LYS A 59 17.54 5.27 -6.89
CA LYS A 59 17.87 5.20 -8.31
C LYS A 59 16.68 5.26 -9.27
N LEU A 60 15.47 5.00 -8.77
CA LEU A 60 14.23 5.03 -9.56
C LEU A 60 13.55 6.40 -9.52
N LEU A 61 13.90 7.25 -8.54
CA LEU A 61 13.24 8.52 -8.29
C LEU A 61 13.88 9.65 -9.13
N GLY A 62 13.08 10.70 -9.32
CA GLY A 62 13.54 11.91 -10.00
C GLY A 62 13.12 12.01 -11.46
N PRO A 63 13.67 13.00 -12.19
CA PRO A 63 13.28 13.24 -13.57
C PRO A 63 13.82 12.14 -14.52
N ILE A 64 13.06 11.85 -15.59
CA ILE A 64 13.49 10.93 -16.65
C ILE A 64 14.76 11.45 -17.33
N VAL A 65 14.82 12.75 -17.58
CA VAL A 65 16.02 13.42 -18.10
C VAL A 65 16.82 13.99 -16.92
N PRO A 66 18.02 13.51 -16.64
CA PRO A 66 18.82 13.96 -15.51
C PRO A 66 18.98 15.48 -15.48
N GLY A 67 18.76 16.10 -14.32
CA GLY A 67 18.86 17.54 -14.10
C GLY A 67 17.67 18.35 -14.55
N GLN A 68 16.65 17.77 -15.16
CA GLN A 68 15.42 18.47 -15.54
C GLN A 68 14.65 18.92 -14.28
N LYS A 69 14.19 20.16 -14.31
CA LYS A 69 13.23 20.73 -13.37
C LYS A 69 12.02 21.26 -14.11
N VAL A 70 10.84 20.96 -13.61
CA VAL A 70 9.57 21.44 -14.19
C VAL A 70 9.09 22.64 -13.39
N PRO A 71 8.92 23.84 -14.00
CA PRO A 71 8.35 24.98 -13.32
C PRO A 71 6.96 24.64 -12.75
N LEU A 72 6.70 25.05 -11.52
CA LEU A 72 5.46 24.71 -10.79
C LEU A 72 5.21 23.19 -10.70
N GLY A 73 6.27 22.41 -10.82
CA GLY A 73 6.21 20.95 -10.78
C GLY A 73 5.94 20.39 -9.40
N VAL A 74 5.61 19.11 -9.39
CA VAL A 74 5.37 18.31 -8.19
C VAL A 74 6.60 18.22 -7.32
N ARG A 75 6.43 18.41 -6.03
CA ARG A 75 7.46 18.13 -5.01
C ARG A 75 7.37 16.68 -4.56
N VAL A 76 8.52 16.03 -4.42
CA VAL A 76 8.60 14.66 -3.89
C VAL A 76 9.11 14.71 -2.46
N PRO A 77 8.35 14.23 -1.46
CA PRO A 77 8.73 14.29 -0.05
C PRO A 77 10.14 13.73 0.21
N GLY A 78 10.91 14.44 1.04
CA GLY A 78 12.28 14.07 1.41
C GLY A 78 13.34 14.34 0.33
N THR A 79 12.97 14.92 -0.81
CA THR A 79 13.88 15.23 -1.93
C THR A 79 13.79 16.70 -2.35
N ASN A 80 14.63 17.10 -3.31
CA ASN A 80 14.57 18.42 -3.94
C ASN A 80 14.04 18.36 -5.40
N PHE A 81 13.38 17.28 -5.77
CA PHE A 81 12.86 17.11 -7.12
C PHE A 81 11.65 18.01 -7.40
N GLU A 82 11.59 18.51 -8.63
CA GLU A 82 10.50 19.28 -9.20
C GLU A 82 10.09 18.64 -10.54
N LEU A 83 9.04 17.82 -10.52
CA LEU A 83 8.71 16.89 -11.58
C LEU A 83 7.37 17.23 -12.25
N ASP A 84 7.16 16.76 -13.48
CA ASP A 84 5.83 16.70 -14.05
C ASP A 84 4.91 15.78 -13.22
N PRO A 85 3.57 15.92 -13.33
CA PRO A 85 2.67 15.19 -12.44
C PRO A 85 2.70 13.66 -12.64
N VAL A 86 3.06 13.17 -13.83
CA VAL A 86 3.16 11.71 -14.09
C VAL A 86 4.40 11.14 -13.40
N GLN A 87 5.55 11.79 -13.59
CA GLN A 87 6.79 11.33 -12.96
C GLN A 87 6.80 11.61 -11.45
N GLY A 88 6.14 12.68 -11.00
CA GLY A 88 5.90 12.94 -9.58
C GLY A 88 5.09 11.82 -8.93
N ALA A 89 4.01 11.38 -9.56
CA ALA A 89 3.19 10.27 -9.10
C ALA A 89 3.98 8.96 -9.04
N PHE A 90 4.83 8.68 -10.03
CA PHE A 90 5.71 7.52 -10.01
C PHE A 90 6.69 7.58 -8.84
N SER A 91 7.39 8.70 -8.68
CA SER A 91 8.42 8.85 -7.65
C SER A 91 7.85 8.75 -6.23
N ILE A 92 6.73 9.46 -5.95
CA ILE A 92 6.04 9.37 -4.66
C ILE A 92 5.53 7.94 -4.44
N GLY A 93 4.84 7.36 -5.43
CA GLY A 93 4.26 6.02 -5.34
C GLY A 93 5.30 4.92 -5.15
N ALA A 94 6.46 5.01 -5.82
CA ALA A 94 7.57 4.08 -5.63
C ALA A 94 8.17 4.19 -4.23
N ALA A 95 8.40 5.41 -3.74
CA ALA A 95 8.94 5.63 -2.40
C ALA A 95 8.02 5.09 -1.30
N ILE A 96 6.73 5.43 -1.31
CA ILE A 96 5.80 5.02 -0.25
C ILE A 96 5.58 3.51 -0.20
N ARG A 97 5.72 2.82 -1.33
CA ARG A 97 5.49 1.36 -1.44
C ARG A 97 6.77 0.53 -1.29
N TRP A 98 7.95 1.16 -1.34
CA TRP A 98 9.24 0.46 -1.43
C TRP A 98 9.42 -0.63 -0.39
N LEU A 99 9.11 -0.33 0.87
CA LEU A 99 9.36 -1.22 2.01
C LEU A 99 8.23 -2.21 2.32
N ASP A 100 7.12 -2.19 1.54
CA ASP A 100 5.92 -2.97 1.89
C ASP A 100 5.47 -2.74 3.35
N PHE A 101 5.52 -1.48 3.79
CA PHE A 101 5.29 -1.09 5.18
C PHE A 101 4.14 -0.08 5.36
N ASN A 102 3.49 0.31 4.26
CA ASN A 102 2.26 1.08 4.26
C ASN A 102 1.03 0.21 4.58
N ASP A 103 -0.16 0.77 4.53
CA ASP A 103 -1.42 0.10 4.88
C ASP A 103 -1.65 -1.24 4.16
N THR A 104 -2.69 -1.95 4.56
CA THR A 104 -3.11 -3.21 3.94
C THR A 104 -4.62 -3.35 3.94
N TRP A 105 -5.17 -3.89 2.85
CA TRP A 105 -6.55 -4.31 2.73
C TRP A 105 -6.61 -5.81 2.41
N LEU A 106 -7.26 -6.58 3.30
CA LEU A 106 -7.44 -8.02 3.13
C LEU A 106 -8.86 -8.32 2.67
N ALA A 107 -8.97 -8.96 1.50
CA ALA A 107 -10.23 -9.30 0.85
C ALA A 107 -10.03 -10.51 -0.06
N ALA A 108 -10.90 -10.78 -1.04
CA ALA A 108 -10.63 -11.78 -2.07
C ALA A 108 -9.37 -11.43 -2.89
N GLU A 109 -9.12 -10.13 -3.10
CA GLU A 109 -7.83 -9.61 -3.54
C GLU A 109 -7.17 -8.80 -2.43
N TRP A 110 -5.87 -9.01 -2.19
CA TRP A 110 -5.09 -8.22 -1.24
C TRP A 110 -4.51 -7.00 -1.94
N GLY A 111 -4.39 -5.92 -1.20
CA GLY A 111 -3.80 -4.71 -1.73
C GLY A 111 -3.41 -3.71 -0.66
N HIS A 112 -2.88 -2.60 -1.11
CA HIS A 112 -2.42 -1.48 -0.31
C HIS A 112 -3.07 -0.21 -0.84
N PRO A 113 -4.27 0.15 -0.38
CA PRO A 113 -5.00 1.28 -0.98
C PRO A 113 -4.29 2.63 -0.86
N SER A 114 -3.39 2.81 0.11
CA SER A 114 -2.55 4.01 0.19
C SER A 114 -1.56 4.14 -0.98
N ASP A 115 -1.38 3.11 -1.79
CA ASP A 115 -0.64 3.15 -3.06
C ASP A 115 -1.20 4.21 -4.02
N ASN A 116 -2.49 4.56 -3.89
CA ASN A 116 -3.12 5.62 -4.66
C ASN A 116 -2.59 7.02 -4.31
N LEU A 117 -1.97 7.20 -3.13
CA LEU A 117 -1.49 8.51 -2.67
C LEU A 117 -0.46 9.13 -3.62
N GLY A 118 0.35 8.30 -4.32
CA GLY A 118 1.31 8.81 -5.29
C GLY A 118 0.66 9.71 -6.36
N GLY A 119 -0.39 9.22 -7.00
CA GLY A 119 -1.15 9.99 -8.00
C GLY A 119 -1.96 11.14 -7.40
N ILE A 120 -2.60 10.88 -6.25
CA ILE A 120 -3.41 11.89 -5.54
C ILE A 120 -2.56 13.08 -5.12
N LEU A 121 -1.44 12.84 -4.43
CA LEU A 121 -0.59 13.90 -3.89
C LEU A 121 0.14 14.66 -4.99
N ALA A 122 0.64 13.95 -6.02
CA ALA A 122 1.26 14.60 -7.17
C ALA A 122 0.28 15.51 -7.91
N THR A 123 -0.95 15.06 -8.14
CA THR A 123 -1.98 15.87 -8.80
C THR A 123 -2.39 17.04 -7.93
N ALA A 124 -2.60 16.83 -6.63
CA ALA A 124 -2.98 17.90 -5.71
C ALA A 124 -1.92 19.00 -5.62
N ASP A 125 -0.64 18.64 -5.52
CA ASP A 125 0.46 19.61 -5.46
C ASP A 125 0.62 20.37 -6.78
N TRP A 126 0.61 19.65 -7.91
CA TRP A 126 0.68 20.27 -9.24
C TRP A 126 -0.46 21.28 -9.48
N LEU A 127 -1.71 20.89 -9.25
CA LEU A 127 -2.87 21.78 -9.41
C LEU A 127 -2.78 22.97 -8.48
N SER A 128 -2.44 22.75 -7.21
CA SER A 128 -2.36 23.81 -6.21
C SER A 128 -1.30 24.86 -6.55
N ARG A 129 -0.13 24.45 -7.05
CA ARG A 129 0.91 25.38 -7.50
C ARG A 129 0.45 26.23 -8.69
N HIS A 130 -0.26 25.64 -9.63
CA HIS A 130 -0.82 26.38 -10.77
C HIS A 130 -1.95 27.34 -10.32
N PHE A 131 -2.84 26.87 -9.42
CA PHE A 131 -3.88 27.72 -8.86
C PHE A 131 -3.31 28.94 -8.13
N VAL A 132 -2.30 28.73 -7.28
CA VAL A 132 -1.63 29.83 -6.57
C VAL A 132 -0.94 30.79 -7.54
N ALA A 133 -0.29 30.29 -8.59
CA ALA A 133 0.33 31.12 -9.61
C ALA A 133 -0.70 31.95 -10.42
N GLU A 134 -1.94 31.47 -10.51
CA GLU A 134 -3.08 32.18 -11.13
C GLU A 134 -3.85 33.07 -10.13
N GLY A 135 -3.38 33.20 -8.90
CA GLY A 135 -4.06 33.96 -7.85
C GLY A 135 -5.31 33.28 -7.26
N LYS A 136 -5.45 31.96 -7.46
CA LYS A 136 -6.54 31.15 -6.91
C LYS A 136 -6.06 30.41 -5.63
N PRO A 137 -6.98 30.02 -4.73
CA PRO A 137 -6.61 29.25 -3.55
C PRO A 137 -6.08 27.85 -3.92
N SER A 138 -5.08 27.37 -3.18
CA SER A 138 -4.62 25.99 -3.20
C SER A 138 -5.73 25.04 -2.78
N LEU A 139 -5.66 23.77 -3.21
CA LEU A 139 -6.42 22.71 -2.58
C LEU A 139 -5.99 22.57 -1.11
N SER A 140 -6.89 22.10 -0.26
CA SER A 140 -6.63 21.80 1.15
C SER A 140 -6.17 20.36 1.34
N MET A 141 -5.52 20.07 2.46
CA MET A 141 -5.22 18.67 2.83
C MET A 141 -6.49 17.85 3.07
N LYS A 142 -7.61 18.49 3.44
CA LYS A 142 -8.91 17.81 3.50
C LYS A 142 -9.34 17.27 2.15
N ASP A 143 -9.06 17.99 1.05
CA ASP A 143 -9.33 17.51 -0.31
C ASP A 143 -8.48 16.27 -0.63
N VAL A 144 -7.22 16.25 -0.20
CA VAL A 144 -6.34 15.07 -0.33
C VAL A 144 -6.88 13.88 0.46
N LEU A 145 -7.29 14.09 1.72
CA LEU A 145 -7.90 13.02 2.53
C LEU A 145 -9.19 12.50 1.90
N THR A 146 -10.04 13.38 1.37
CA THR A 146 -11.27 13.00 0.66
C THR A 146 -10.96 12.12 -0.55
N ALA A 147 -9.94 12.48 -1.32
CA ALA A 147 -9.47 11.72 -2.47
C ALA A 147 -8.93 10.34 -2.05
N MET A 148 -8.15 10.28 -0.95
CA MET A 148 -7.67 9.01 -0.39
C MET A 148 -8.83 8.10 0.03
N ILE A 149 -9.83 8.62 0.75
CA ILE A 149 -11.00 7.84 1.18
C ILE A 149 -11.70 7.24 -0.04
N LYS A 150 -11.94 8.06 -1.08
CA LYS A 150 -12.60 7.60 -2.32
C LYS A 150 -11.79 6.56 -3.09
N ALA A 151 -10.48 6.73 -3.18
CA ALA A 151 -9.62 5.75 -3.85
C ALA A 151 -9.56 4.42 -3.08
N HIS A 152 -9.45 4.48 -1.74
CA HIS A 152 -9.53 3.29 -0.88
C HIS A 152 -10.83 2.53 -1.12
N GLU A 153 -11.94 3.24 -1.16
CA GLU A 153 -13.26 2.64 -1.34
C GLU A 153 -13.42 1.95 -2.70
N ILE A 154 -13.03 2.62 -3.79
CA ILE A 154 -13.11 2.04 -5.14
C ILE A 154 -12.25 0.77 -5.21
N GLN A 155 -10.98 0.86 -4.82
CA GLN A 155 -10.07 -0.28 -4.83
C GLN A 155 -10.55 -1.41 -3.94
N GLY A 156 -10.91 -1.10 -2.71
CA GLY A 156 -11.23 -2.10 -1.71
C GLY A 156 -12.58 -2.78 -1.93
N CYS A 157 -13.61 -2.06 -2.39
CA CYS A 157 -14.91 -2.65 -2.69
C CYS A 157 -14.85 -3.61 -3.89
N ILE A 158 -14.10 -3.27 -4.94
CA ILE A 158 -13.87 -4.22 -6.06
C ILE A 158 -13.13 -5.45 -5.54
N ALA A 159 -12.14 -5.27 -4.68
CA ALA A 159 -11.31 -6.34 -4.13
C ALA A 159 -12.06 -7.28 -3.17
N LEU A 160 -13.21 -6.88 -2.60
CA LEU A 160 -13.93 -7.69 -1.60
C LEU A 160 -14.29 -9.08 -2.12
N GLU A 161 -14.81 -9.17 -3.34
CA GLU A 161 -15.31 -10.42 -3.93
C GLU A 161 -14.53 -10.88 -5.17
N ASN A 162 -13.67 -10.02 -5.74
CA ASN A 162 -13.03 -10.27 -7.02
C ASN A 162 -11.53 -10.47 -6.86
N SER A 163 -11.05 -11.68 -7.14
CA SER A 163 -9.66 -12.07 -6.96
C SER A 163 -8.89 -12.00 -8.27
N PHE A 164 -8.07 -10.99 -8.44
CA PHE A 164 -7.19 -10.77 -9.60
C PHE A 164 -6.01 -11.75 -9.60
N ASN A 165 -5.50 -12.10 -8.43
CA ASN A 165 -4.40 -13.06 -8.32
C ASN A 165 -4.77 -14.46 -8.81
N LYS A 166 -6.03 -14.89 -8.71
CA LYS A 166 -6.51 -16.20 -9.23
C LYS A 166 -6.46 -16.29 -10.75
N VAL A 167 -6.45 -15.16 -11.44
CA VAL A 167 -6.33 -15.10 -12.90
C VAL A 167 -4.94 -14.66 -13.37
N GLY A 168 -3.96 -14.54 -12.45
CA GLY A 168 -2.57 -14.19 -12.78
C GLY A 168 -2.30 -12.69 -12.88
N LEU A 169 -3.26 -11.85 -12.49
CA LEU A 169 -3.15 -10.40 -12.48
C LEU A 169 -2.74 -9.89 -11.10
N ASP A 170 -2.10 -8.73 -11.07
CA ASP A 170 -1.69 -8.09 -9.82
C ASP A 170 -2.71 -7.05 -9.36
N HIS A 171 -2.87 -6.89 -8.04
CA HIS A 171 -3.80 -5.94 -7.43
C HIS A 171 -3.57 -4.48 -7.84
N VAL A 172 -2.38 -4.12 -8.34
CA VAL A 172 -2.10 -2.75 -8.79
C VAL A 172 -2.94 -2.30 -9.99
N ILE A 173 -3.63 -3.22 -10.67
CA ILE A 173 -4.67 -2.85 -11.63
C ILE A 173 -5.74 -1.99 -10.96
N LEU A 174 -6.15 -2.37 -9.75
CA LEU A 174 -7.14 -1.62 -8.97
C LEU A 174 -6.61 -0.27 -8.50
N VAL A 175 -5.31 -0.17 -8.19
CA VAL A 175 -4.64 1.11 -7.92
C VAL A 175 -4.76 2.03 -9.15
N LYS A 176 -4.48 1.51 -10.35
CA LYS A 176 -4.61 2.29 -11.59
C LYS A 176 -6.04 2.79 -11.79
N VAL A 177 -7.04 1.93 -11.63
CA VAL A 177 -8.45 2.30 -11.83
C VAL A 177 -8.92 3.32 -10.80
N ALA A 178 -8.68 3.08 -9.52
CA ALA A 178 -9.09 3.96 -8.43
C ALA A 178 -8.39 5.33 -8.52
N SER A 179 -7.07 5.34 -8.73
CA SER A 179 -6.33 6.58 -8.94
C SER A 179 -6.84 7.36 -10.14
N THR A 180 -7.17 6.69 -11.28
CA THR A 180 -7.66 7.38 -12.48
C THR A 180 -8.96 8.13 -12.20
N ALA A 181 -9.92 7.48 -11.55
CA ALA A 181 -11.22 8.10 -11.24
C ALA A 181 -11.05 9.31 -10.32
N VAL A 182 -10.26 9.16 -9.26
CA VAL A 182 -10.09 10.21 -8.25
C VAL A 182 -9.26 11.38 -8.79
N VAL A 183 -8.17 11.11 -9.49
CA VAL A 183 -7.30 12.14 -10.09
C VAL A 183 -8.04 12.94 -11.17
N ALA A 184 -8.81 12.26 -12.02
CA ALA A 184 -9.61 12.94 -13.04
C ALA A 184 -10.67 13.85 -12.40
N ALA A 185 -11.32 13.44 -11.32
CA ALA A 185 -12.24 14.29 -10.56
C ALA A 185 -11.54 15.49 -9.91
N MET A 186 -10.34 15.29 -9.34
CA MET A 186 -9.53 16.37 -8.76
C MET A 186 -9.11 17.40 -9.79
N MET A 187 -8.84 16.98 -11.03
CA MET A 187 -8.56 17.88 -12.16
C MET A 187 -9.78 18.66 -12.65
N GLY A 188 -10.97 18.39 -12.10
CA GLY A 188 -12.22 19.04 -12.51
C GLY A 188 -12.72 18.60 -13.89
N LEU A 189 -12.39 17.38 -14.32
CA LEU A 189 -12.86 16.84 -15.59
C LEU A 189 -14.38 16.65 -15.56
N THR A 190 -15.00 16.76 -16.73
CA THR A 190 -16.44 16.49 -16.87
C THR A 190 -16.74 15.01 -16.61
N ARG A 191 -18.00 14.69 -16.27
CA ARG A 191 -18.44 13.30 -16.09
C ARG A 191 -18.06 12.42 -17.28
N GLU A 192 -18.25 12.91 -18.51
CA GLU A 192 -17.90 12.19 -19.74
C GLU A 192 -16.39 11.93 -19.84
N GLN A 193 -15.56 12.92 -19.57
CA GLN A 193 -14.10 12.76 -19.55
C GLN A 193 -13.64 11.75 -18.49
N ILE A 194 -14.27 11.73 -17.31
CA ILE A 194 -13.94 10.76 -16.26
C ILE A 194 -14.36 9.35 -16.68
N LEU A 195 -15.54 9.18 -17.31
CA LEU A 195 -15.96 7.90 -17.90
C LEU A 195 -14.93 7.39 -18.91
N ASN A 196 -14.48 8.28 -19.79
CA ASN A 196 -13.44 7.96 -20.77
C ASN A 196 -12.14 7.52 -20.07
N ALA A 197 -11.65 8.30 -19.11
CA ALA A 197 -10.42 8.01 -18.39
C ALA A 197 -10.46 6.65 -17.66
N VAL A 198 -11.56 6.38 -16.95
CA VAL A 198 -11.73 5.10 -16.20
C VAL A 198 -11.84 3.92 -17.16
N SER A 199 -12.52 4.07 -18.28
CA SER A 199 -12.58 3.02 -19.31
C SER A 199 -11.20 2.70 -19.88
N LEU A 200 -10.39 3.72 -20.17
CA LEU A 200 -9.00 3.57 -20.62
C LEU A 200 -8.14 2.83 -19.58
N ALA A 201 -8.39 3.04 -18.30
CA ALA A 201 -7.68 2.33 -17.24
C ALA A 201 -7.94 0.81 -17.26
N TRP A 202 -9.07 0.37 -17.78
CA TRP A 202 -9.36 -1.05 -17.99
C TRP A 202 -8.79 -1.62 -19.29
N VAL A 203 -8.61 -0.78 -20.30
CA VAL A 203 -8.05 -1.17 -21.60
C VAL A 203 -6.53 -1.19 -21.55
N ASP A 204 -5.91 -0.20 -20.91
CA ASP A 204 -4.45 0.00 -20.94
C ASP A 204 -3.71 -0.99 -20.05
N GLY A 205 -2.82 -1.76 -20.63
CA GLY A 205 -1.78 -2.62 -20.08
C GLY A 205 -2.04 -3.21 -18.68
N GLN A 206 -2.42 -4.48 -18.62
CA GLN A 206 -2.68 -5.14 -17.35
C GLN A 206 -1.39 -5.63 -16.69
N SER A 207 -1.28 -5.49 -15.38
CA SER A 207 -0.11 -5.93 -14.62
C SER A 207 -0.17 -7.42 -14.33
N LEU A 208 0.77 -8.18 -14.87
CA LEU A 208 0.93 -9.61 -14.56
C LEU A 208 1.59 -9.78 -13.18
N ARG A 209 1.15 -10.79 -12.43
CA ARG A 209 1.63 -11.07 -11.07
C ARG A 209 2.97 -11.84 -11.02
N THR A 210 3.57 -12.19 -12.14
CA THR A 210 4.77 -13.03 -12.22
C THR A 210 5.93 -12.56 -11.33
N TYR A 211 6.10 -11.23 -11.16
CA TYR A 211 7.17 -10.64 -10.36
C TYR A 211 7.01 -10.77 -8.82
N ARG A 212 5.93 -11.41 -8.36
CA ARG A 212 5.71 -11.76 -6.95
C ARG A 212 5.97 -13.23 -6.64
N HIS A 213 6.23 -14.03 -7.67
CA HIS A 213 6.37 -15.48 -7.55
C HIS A 213 7.75 -15.98 -7.98
N PHE A 214 8.23 -17.02 -7.27
CA PHE A 214 9.44 -17.73 -7.65
C PHE A 214 9.28 -18.31 -9.09
N PRO A 215 10.32 -18.25 -9.96
CA PRO A 215 11.67 -17.74 -9.70
C PRO A 215 11.83 -16.23 -9.99
N ASN A 216 10.75 -15.50 -10.30
CA ASN A 216 10.79 -14.12 -10.82
C ASN A 216 10.52 -13.05 -9.75
N ALA A 217 10.39 -13.44 -8.46
CA ALA A 217 10.20 -12.47 -7.39
C ALA A 217 11.34 -11.43 -7.37
N GLY A 218 10.97 -10.14 -7.35
CA GLY A 218 11.97 -9.08 -7.44
C GLY A 218 11.43 -7.69 -7.13
N SER A 219 12.30 -6.70 -7.27
CA SER A 219 12.07 -5.31 -6.84
C SER A 219 10.87 -4.62 -7.50
N ARG A 220 10.37 -5.11 -8.66
CA ARG A 220 9.16 -4.54 -9.28
C ARG A 220 7.98 -4.53 -8.33
N LYS A 221 7.85 -5.48 -7.40
CA LYS A 221 6.76 -5.47 -6.41
C LYS A 221 6.71 -4.17 -5.60
N SER A 222 7.87 -3.54 -5.38
CA SER A 222 8.02 -2.32 -4.59
C SER A 222 7.71 -1.04 -5.36
N TRP A 223 7.77 -1.03 -6.70
CA TRP A 223 7.47 0.15 -7.51
C TRP A 223 6.30 -0.04 -8.48
N ALA A 224 5.67 -1.22 -8.48
CA ALA A 224 4.53 -1.49 -9.36
C ALA A 224 3.32 -0.57 -9.08
N ALA A 225 3.12 -0.19 -7.82
CA ALA A 225 2.08 0.77 -7.44
C ALA A 225 2.40 2.18 -7.95
N GLY A 226 3.67 2.61 -7.87
CA GLY A 226 4.12 3.88 -8.46
C GLY A 226 3.89 3.93 -9.97
N ASP A 227 4.20 2.84 -10.68
CA ASP A 227 3.89 2.71 -12.11
C ASP A 227 2.37 2.79 -12.37
N ALA A 228 1.55 2.09 -11.57
CA ALA A 228 0.09 2.07 -11.74
C ALA A 228 -0.54 3.46 -11.52
N THR A 229 -0.19 4.15 -10.44
CA THR A 229 -0.76 5.47 -10.12
C THR A 229 -0.24 6.56 -11.07
N SER A 230 0.99 6.46 -11.58
CA SER A 230 1.50 7.39 -12.61
C SER A 230 0.79 7.23 -13.95
N ARG A 231 0.47 5.99 -14.34
CA ARG A 231 -0.37 5.72 -15.53
C ARG A 231 -1.75 6.32 -15.37
N ALA A 232 -2.32 6.28 -14.17
CA ALA A 232 -3.61 6.89 -13.88
C ALA A 232 -3.61 8.40 -14.12
N VAL A 233 -2.59 9.10 -13.66
CA VAL A 233 -2.43 10.55 -13.92
C VAL A 233 -2.32 10.82 -15.42
N ARG A 234 -1.54 10.02 -16.15
CA ARG A 234 -1.40 10.15 -17.60
C ARG A 234 -2.72 9.94 -18.33
N LEU A 235 -3.51 8.93 -17.95
CA LEU A 235 -4.82 8.66 -18.56
C LEU A 235 -5.80 9.80 -18.31
N ALA A 236 -5.81 10.38 -17.11
CA ALA A 236 -6.62 11.55 -16.81
C ALA A 236 -6.23 12.76 -17.69
N LEU A 237 -4.94 13.03 -17.87
CA LEU A 237 -4.43 14.08 -18.74
C LEU A 237 -4.80 13.83 -20.21
N ILE A 238 -4.75 12.58 -20.68
CA ILE A 238 -5.19 12.21 -22.04
C ILE A 238 -6.69 12.49 -22.19
N ALA A 239 -7.53 12.02 -21.27
CA ALA A 239 -8.98 12.25 -21.31
C ALA A 239 -9.34 13.75 -21.22
N GLN A 240 -8.52 14.54 -20.51
CA GLN A 240 -8.68 16.01 -20.44
C GLN A 240 -8.58 16.67 -21.83
N THR A 241 -7.79 16.12 -22.75
CA THR A 241 -7.68 16.64 -24.13
C THR A 241 -8.94 16.41 -24.98
N GLY A 242 -9.91 15.65 -24.47
CA GLY A 242 -11.10 15.22 -25.21
C GLY A 242 -10.93 13.87 -25.92
N GLU A 243 -9.86 13.11 -25.62
CA GLU A 243 -9.69 11.76 -26.18
C GLU A 243 -10.78 10.84 -25.67
N MET A 244 -11.29 9.99 -26.58
CA MET A 244 -12.39 9.07 -26.30
C MET A 244 -11.97 7.89 -25.43
N GLY A 245 -12.92 7.37 -24.66
CA GLY A 245 -12.83 6.07 -24.01
C GLY A 245 -13.66 5.00 -24.72
N TYR A 246 -13.82 3.86 -24.05
CA TYR A 246 -14.46 2.66 -24.60
C TYR A 246 -15.61 2.21 -23.69
N PRO A 247 -16.89 2.46 -24.07
CA PRO A 247 -18.04 2.20 -23.22
C PRO A 247 -18.12 0.76 -22.69
N THR A 248 -17.72 -0.22 -23.50
CA THR A 248 -17.79 -1.66 -23.16
C THR A 248 -16.41 -2.25 -22.86
N ALA A 249 -15.53 -1.47 -22.24
CA ALA A 249 -14.16 -1.90 -21.90
C ALA A 249 -14.13 -3.19 -21.05
N LEU A 250 -15.13 -3.41 -20.20
CA LEU A 250 -15.27 -4.62 -19.39
C LEU A 250 -16.04 -5.74 -20.14
N THR A 251 -17.14 -5.40 -20.78
CA THR A 251 -18.16 -6.38 -21.23
C THR A 251 -18.11 -6.71 -22.73
N ALA A 252 -17.28 -6.04 -23.53
CA ALA A 252 -17.16 -6.35 -24.95
C ALA A 252 -16.82 -7.82 -25.16
N ARG A 253 -17.73 -8.56 -25.86
CA ARG A 253 -17.53 -9.98 -26.10
C ARG A 253 -16.22 -10.21 -26.85
N THR A 254 -15.42 -11.17 -26.40
CA THR A 254 -14.10 -11.55 -26.93
C THR A 254 -13.00 -10.54 -26.66
N TRP A 255 -13.31 -9.24 -26.57
CA TRP A 255 -12.32 -8.17 -26.53
C TRP A 255 -12.28 -7.36 -25.21
N GLY A 256 -13.32 -7.50 -24.38
CA GLY A 256 -13.42 -6.83 -23.09
C GLY A 256 -12.61 -7.51 -22.00
N PHE A 257 -12.38 -6.80 -20.91
CA PHE A 257 -11.56 -7.26 -19.79
C PHE A 257 -12.07 -8.59 -19.21
N TYR A 258 -13.39 -8.78 -19.10
CA TYR A 258 -13.94 -10.01 -18.53
C TYR A 258 -13.55 -11.24 -19.35
N ASP A 259 -13.73 -11.19 -20.66
CA ASP A 259 -13.41 -12.32 -21.54
C ASP A 259 -11.90 -12.55 -21.65
N VAL A 260 -11.13 -11.46 -21.85
CA VAL A 260 -9.68 -11.55 -22.11
C VAL A 260 -8.89 -11.89 -20.85
N SER A 261 -9.22 -11.26 -19.72
CA SER A 261 -8.34 -11.27 -18.54
C SER A 261 -8.97 -11.89 -17.30
N PHE A 262 -10.30 -12.03 -17.25
CA PHE A 262 -11.03 -12.48 -16.06
C PHE A 262 -11.82 -13.79 -16.28
N LYS A 263 -11.42 -14.58 -17.28
CA LYS A 263 -11.99 -15.90 -17.61
C LYS A 263 -13.50 -15.87 -17.92
N GLY A 264 -14.02 -14.74 -18.41
CA GLY A 264 -15.44 -14.51 -18.69
C GLY A 264 -16.29 -14.18 -17.45
N GLU A 265 -15.68 -14.14 -16.27
CA GLU A 265 -16.39 -13.84 -15.02
C GLU A 265 -16.61 -12.34 -14.88
N LYS A 266 -17.80 -11.93 -14.40
CA LYS A 266 -18.12 -10.54 -14.11
C LYS A 266 -17.80 -10.21 -12.66
N PHE A 267 -17.53 -8.94 -12.37
CA PHE A 267 -17.35 -8.49 -11.00
C PHE A 267 -18.64 -8.63 -10.19
N THR A 268 -18.46 -9.02 -8.95
CA THR A 268 -19.51 -9.04 -7.93
C THR A 268 -19.19 -8.00 -6.87
N PHE A 269 -20.21 -7.41 -6.27
CA PHE A 269 -20.06 -6.36 -5.26
C PHE A 269 -20.88 -6.72 -4.03
N GLN A 270 -20.25 -6.75 -2.89
CA GLN A 270 -20.87 -7.04 -1.61
C GLN A 270 -21.71 -5.85 -1.10
N ARG A 271 -21.31 -4.63 -1.49
CA ARG A 271 -21.88 -3.39 -0.98
C ARG A 271 -21.73 -2.23 -1.97
N PRO A 272 -22.57 -1.20 -1.86
CA PRO A 272 -22.35 0.06 -2.58
C PRO A 272 -21.11 0.78 -2.05
N TYR A 273 -20.53 1.67 -2.85
CA TYR A 273 -19.43 2.53 -2.43
C TYR A 273 -19.86 3.51 -1.33
N SER A 274 -18.99 3.69 -0.33
CA SER A 274 -19.19 4.58 0.83
C SER A 274 -17.86 5.12 1.36
N SER A 275 -17.52 4.90 2.63
CA SER A 275 -16.22 5.13 3.26
C SER A 275 -15.70 3.89 4.03
N TYR A 276 -16.32 2.75 3.79
CA TYR A 276 -16.10 1.52 4.55
C TYR A 276 -14.64 1.04 4.53
N VAL A 277 -13.97 1.09 3.39
CA VAL A 277 -12.61 0.58 3.26
C VAL A 277 -11.65 1.40 4.12
N MET A 278 -11.74 2.73 4.07
CA MET A 278 -10.89 3.58 4.90
C MET A 278 -11.16 3.37 6.40
N GLU A 279 -12.40 3.20 6.81
CA GLU A 279 -12.77 2.96 8.20
C GLU A 279 -12.22 1.63 8.75
N ASN A 280 -12.00 0.65 7.87
CA ASN A 280 -11.60 -0.72 8.23
C ASN A 280 -10.20 -1.11 7.75
N VAL A 281 -9.47 -0.21 7.11
CA VAL A 281 -8.12 -0.49 6.62
C VAL A 281 -7.17 -0.91 7.76
N LEU A 282 -6.20 -1.73 7.44
CA LEU A 282 -5.23 -2.29 8.37
C LEU A 282 -3.88 -1.57 8.21
N PHE A 283 -3.17 -1.37 9.31
CA PHE A 283 -1.85 -0.74 9.30
C PHE A 283 -0.75 -1.76 9.61
N LYS A 284 0.40 -1.59 8.98
CA LYS A 284 1.64 -2.25 9.39
C LYS A 284 2.42 -1.27 10.27
N ILE A 285 2.28 -1.38 11.58
CA ILE A 285 2.84 -0.37 12.49
C ILE A 285 4.22 -0.78 12.99
N SER A 286 4.31 -1.98 13.59
CA SER A 286 5.49 -2.38 14.34
C SER A 286 6.55 -3.06 13.49
N TYR A 287 6.15 -3.77 12.43
CA TYR A 287 7.06 -4.61 11.65
C TYR A 287 6.83 -4.46 10.15
N PRO A 288 7.90 -4.29 9.34
CA PRO A 288 7.84 -4.32 7.87
C PRO A 288 7.76 -5.79 7.39
N ALA A 289 6.71 -6.50 7.76
CA ALA A 289 6.51 -7.91 7.46
C ALA A 289 5.24 -8.09 6.63
N GLU A 290 5.21 -9.09 5.78
CA GLU A 290 3.99 -9.51 5.08
C GLU A 290 2.88 -9.72 6.12
N PHE A 291 1.64 -9.28 5.79
CA PHE A 291 0.63 -9.06 6.82
C PHE A 291 0.22 -10.32 7.59
N HIS A 292 0.22 -11.49 6.94
CA HIS A 292 -0.10 -12.78 7.59
C HIS A 292 0.94 -13.21 8.62
N ALA A 293 2.16 -12.65 8.59
CA ALA A 293 3.21 -12.93 9.57
C ALA A 293 3.23 -11.96 10.76
N GLN A 294 2.49 -10.85 10.72
CA GLN A 294 2.58 -9.78 11.73
C GLN A 294 2.45 -10.30 13.17
N THR A 295 1.47 -11.15 13.43
CA THR A 295 1.23 -11.71 14.76
C THR A 295 2.25 -12.80 15.15
N ALA A 296 2.79 -13.53 14.17
CA ALA A 296 3.90 -14.47 14.42
C ALA A 296 5.19 -13.73 14.81
N VAL A 297 5.46 -12.59 14.16
CA VAL A 297 6.59 -11.71 14.53
C VAL A 297 6.39 -11.12 15.93
N GLU A 298 5.19 -10.65 16.27
CA GLU A 298 4.88 -10.17 17.62
C GLU A 298 5.08 -11.27 18.68
N ALA A 299 4.64 -12.49 18.39
CA ALA A 299 4.86 -13.66 19.26
C ALA A 299 6.35 -13.95 19.42
N ALA A 300 7.12 -13.95 18.32
CA ALA A 300 8.56 -14.17 18.34
C ALA A 300 9.31 -13.11 19.16
N MET A 301 8.89 -11.86 19.10
CA MET A 301 9.44 -10.76 19.92
C MET A 301 9.19 -10.98 21.43
N LYS A 302 8.01 -11.49 21.80
CA LYS A 302 7.71 -11.86 23.19
C LYS A 302 8.55 -13.04 23.64
N ILE A 303 8.64 -14.08 22.80
CA ILE A 303 9.48 -15.26 23.08
C ILE A 303 10.95 -14.87 23.24
N TYR A 304 11.49 -14.00 22.40
CA TYR A 304 12.86 -13.51 22.53
C TYR A 304 13.13 -12.92 23.93
N ARG A 305 12.21 -12.12 24.45
CA ARG A 305 12.34 -11.54 25.82
C ARG A 305 12.33 -12.62 26.89
N GLU A 306 11.47 -13.62 26.76
CA GLU A 306 11.43 -14.77 27.67
C GLU A 306 12.71 -15.61 27.60
N MET A 307 13.26 -15.80 26.40
CA MET A 307 14.56 -16.46 26.19
C MET A 307 15.68 -15.72 26.92
N GLN A 308 15.75 -14.37 26.76
CA GLN A 308 16.75 -13.57 27.46
C GLN A 308 16.63 -13.71 28.99
N ASN A 309 15.40 -13.67 29.53
CA ASN A 309 15.14 -13.87 30.96
C ASN A 309 15.54 -15.26 31.45
N ALA A 310 15.42 -16.27 30.59
CA ALA A 310 15.80 -17.65 30.89
C ALA A 310 17.30 -17.98 30.62
N GLY A 311 18.09 -16.98 30.16
CA GLY A 311 19.49 -17.17 29.78
C GLY A 311 19.67 -18.07 28.55
N LYS A 312 18.67 -18.13 27.68
CA LYS A 312 18.66 -18.91 26.42
C LYS A 312 18.96 -18.00 25.22
N ASN A 313 19.50 -18.59 24.18
CA ASN A 313 19.74 -17.94 22.89
C ASN A 313 19.21 -18.76 21.71
N SER A 314 19.30 -18.25 20.50
CA SER A 314 18.77 -18.91 19.30
C SER A 314 19.46 -20.25 18.97
N GLU A 315 20.68 -20.45 19.41
CA GLU A 315 21.47 -21.68 19.17
C GLU A 315 20.95 -22.82 20.03
N ASP A 316 20.35 -22.52 21.20
CA ASP A 316 19.73 -23.50 22.09
C ASP A 316 18.42 -24.07 21.52
N ILE A 317 17.84 -23.42 20.49
CA ILE A 317 16.56 -23.83 19.91
C ILE A 317 16.72 -25.11 19.10
N SER A 318 15.92 -26.15 19.42
CA SER A 318 15.84 -27.40 18.67
C SER A 318 14.75 -27.41 17.63
N ARG A 319 13.60 -26.75 17.90
CA ARG A 319 12.43 -26.72 17.04
C ARG A 319 11.54 -25.53 17.37
N ILE A 320 10.86 -25.01 16.34
CA ILE A 320 9.82 -23.99 16.45
C ILE A 320 8.56 -24.48 15.75
N ASP A 321 7.44 -24.49 16.45
CA ASP A 321 6.13 -24.82 15.90
C ASP A 321 5.29 -23.54 15.76
N ILE A 322 4.74 -23.32 14.57
CA ILE A 322 3.84 -22.23 14.27
C ILE A 322 2.49 -22.80 13.86
N ARG A 323 1.44 -22.54 14.65
CA ARG A 323 0.05 -22.74 14.23
C ARG A 323 -0.44 -21.46 13.56
N THR A 324 -1.05 -21.58 12.38
CA THR A 324 -1.44 -20.46 11.56
C THR A 324 -2.66 -20.79 10.71
N HIS A 325 -3.17 -19.83 9.95
CA HIS A 325 -4.32 -20.01 9.03
C HIS A 325 -3.87 -20.39 7.61
N GLU A 326 -4.78 -20.93 6.80
CA GLU A 326 -4.52 -21.44 5.43
C GLU A 326 -3.82 -20.40 4.55
N ALA A 327 -4.27 -19.15 4.58
CA ALA A 327 -3.69 -18.11 3.73
C ALA A 327 -2.20 -17.86 4.03
N CYS A 328 -1.79 -17.92 5.28
CA CYS A 328 -0.38 -17.82 5.67
C CYS A 328 0.44 -18.97 5.06
N ILE A 329 -0.04 -20.21 5.20
CA ILE A 329 0.62 -21.41 4.61
C ILE A 329 0.78 -21.23 3.10
N ARG A 330 -0.30 -20.88 2.41
CA ARG A 330 -0.30 -20.77 0.95
C ARG A 330 0.58 -19.65 0.40
N ILE A 331 0.74 -18.54 1.16
CA ILE A 331 1.39 -17.33 0.66
C ILE A 331 2.85 -17.24 1.10
N ILE A 332 3.14 -17.50 2.38
CA ILE A 332 4.44 -17.19 2.99
C ILE A 332 5.13 -18.36 3.68
N ASP A 333 4.56 -19.57 3.74
CA ASP A 333 5.28 -20.77 4.14
C ASP A 333 6.16 -21.26 2.99
N LYS A 334 7.39 -20.75 2.92
CA LYS A 334 8.34 -21.04 1.85
C LYS A 334 9.58 -21.74 2.38
N LYS A 335 10.01 -22.75 1.61
CA LYS A 335 11.24 -23.51 1.87
C LYS A 335 12.29 -23.21 0.80
N GLY A 336 13.54 -23.47 1.13
CA GLY A 336 14.67 -23.29 0.21
C GLY A 336 15.35 -21.94 0.30
N PRO A 337 16.28 -21.64 -0.62
CA PRO A 337 17.11 -20.45 -0.56
C PRO A 337 16.32 -19.18 -0.86
N LEU A 338 16.58 -18.11 -0.11
CA LEU A 338 16.01 -16.78 -0.30
C LEU A 338 17.07 -15.88 -0.94
N ARG A 339 16.75 -15.32 -2.11
CA ARG A 339 17.75 -14.69 -2.99
C ARG A 339 17.84 -13.17 -2.88
N ASN A 340 16.79 -12.54 -2.34
CA ASN A 340 16.69 -11.08 -2.29
C ASN A 340 15.72 -10.64 -1.19
N PRO A 341 15.67 -9.34 -0.83
CA PRO A 341 14.74 -8.81 0.16
C PRO A 341 13.27 -9.16 -0.12
N ALA A 342 12.87 -9.22 -1.41
CA ALA A 342 11.49 -9.53 -1.80
C ALA A 342 11.08 -10.99 -1.55
N ASP A 343 12.03 -11.92 -1.46
CA ASP A 343 11.77 -13.28 -1.02
C ASP A 343 11.66 -13.36 0.52
N ARG A 344 12.54 -12.61 1.22
CA ARG A 344 12.68 -12.67 2.68
C ARG A 344 11.49 -12.09 3.41
N ASP A 345 10.97 -10.94 2.98
CA ASP A 345 9.82 -10.27 3.58
C ASP A 345 8.46 -10.97 3.32
N HIS A 346 8.49 -12.03 2.49
CA HIS A 346 7.36 -12.91 2.18
C HIS A 346 7.64 -14.37 2.57
N THR A 347 8.47 -14.59 3.58
CA THR A 347 8.78 -15.93 4.12
C THR A 347 8.64 -15.91 5.64
N ILE A 348 7.61 -16.60 6.18
CA ILE A 348 7.31 -16.58 7.62
C ILE A 348 8.49 -17.09 8.43
N GLN A 349 9.22 -18.10 7.94
CA GLN A 349 10.40 -18.64 8.63
C GLN A 349 11.48 -17.57 8.80
N TYR A 350 11.71 -16.72 7.81
CA TYR A 350 12.67 -15.62 7.91
C TYR A 350 12.19 -14.58 8.92
N MET A 351 10.94 -14.15 8.77
CA MET A 351 10.33 -13.13 9.61
C MET A 351 10.18 -13.53 11.08
N VAL A 352 10.19 -14.82 11.40
CA VAL A 352 10.21 -15.33 12.78
C VAL A 352 11.63 -15.59 13.28
N ALA A 353 12.55 -16.08 12.43
CA ALA A 353 13.92 -16.36 12.83
C ALA A 353 14.68 -15.09 13.23
N VAL A 354 14.54 -14.02 12.46
CA VAL A 354 15.23 -12.74 12.72
C VAL A 354 14.93 -12.18 14.11
N PRO A 355 13.66 -12.01 14.55
CA PRO A 355 13.37 -11.56 15.90
C PRO A 355 13.85 -12.51 17.01
N LEU A 356 13.84 -13.82 16.78
CA LEU A 356 14.37 -14.79 17.77
C LEU A 356 15.90 -14.72 17.91
N ILE A 357 16.61 -14.21 16.90
CA ILE A 357 18.07 -14.04 16.94
C ILE A 357 18.45 -12.64 17.47
N PHE A 358 17.80 -11.59 16.95
CA PHE A 358 18.24 -10.21 17.15
C PHE A 358 17.32 -9.37 18.04
N GLY A 359 16.14 -9.86 18.43
CA GLY A 359 15.15 -9.10 19.21
C GLY A 359 14.55 -7.91 18.45
N ARG A 360 14.60 -7.93 17.13
CA ARG A 360 14.04 -6.89 16.25
C ARG A 360 13.66 -7.47 14.90
N LEU A 361 12.81 -6.74 14.17
CA LEU A 361 12.60 -6.90 12.73
C LEU A 361 12.37 -5.53 12.12
N THR A 362 13.31 -5.06 11.33
CA THR A 362 13.29 -3.78 10.61
C THR A 362 13.46 -4.03 9.11
N ALA A 363 13.20 -3.03 8.28
CA ALA A 363 13.40 -3.15 6.84
C ALA A 363 14.87 -3.47 6.47
N ARG A 364 15.83 -3.00 7.28
CA ARG A 364 17.25 -3.29 7.12
C ARG A 364 17.58 -4.77 7.31
N ASP A 365 16.81 -5.48 8.12
CA ASP A 365 17.06 -6.89 8.40
C ASP A 365 16.75 -7.83 7.21
N TYR A 366 16.22 -7.30 6.11
CA TYR A 366 16.03 -8.03 4.85
C TYR A 366 17.18 -7.87 3.85
N GLU A 367 18.14 -6.95 4.09
CA GLU A 367 19.27 -6.71 3.20
C GLU A 367 20.29 -7.86 3.23
N ASP A 368 21.09 -7.98 2.17
CA ASP A 368 21.97 -9.13 1.94
C ASP A 368 23.02 -9.31 3.02
N ASP A 369 23.56 -8.23 3.58
CA ASP A 369 24.56 -8.28 4.65
C ASP A 369 24.03 -8.88 5.95
N ILE A 370 22.79 -8.59 6.33
CA ILE A 370 22.15 -9.21 7.49
C ILE A 370 21.73 -10.65 7.17
N ALA A 371 21.16 -10.87 5.99
CA ALA A 371 20.72 -12.19 5.55
C ALA A 371 21.87 -13.21 5.37
N ALA A 372 23.09 -12.74 5.28
CA ALA A 372 24.30 -13.59 5.23
C ALA A 372 24.64 -14.24 6.59
N ASP A 373 23.98 -13.86 7.69
CA ASP A 373 24.19 -14.50 9.00
C ASP A 373 23.71 -15.95 8.96
N PRO A 374 24.61 -16.94 9.12
CA PRO A 374 24.25 -18.35 8.98
C PRO A 374 23.24 -18.86 10.03
N ARG A 375 23.09 -18.15 11.15
CA ARG A 375 22.12 -18.51 12.19
C ARG A 375 20.68 -18.38 11.66
N ILE A 376 20.42 -17.45 10.72
CA ILE A 376 19.08 -17.22 10.16
C ILE A 376 18.63 -18.47 9.41
N ASP A 377 19.43 -18.98 8.46
CA ASP A 377 19.06 -20.15 7.69
C ASP A 377 19.00 -21.41 8.58
N ALA A 378 19.95 -21.59 9.50
CA ALA A 378 19.94 -22.69 10.46
C ALA A 378 18.68 -22.68 11.34
N LEU A 379 18.16 -21.51 11.72
CA LEU A 379 16.94 -21.42 12.52
C LEU A 379 15.68 -21.60 11.68
N ARG A 380 15.65 -21.07 10.44
CA ARG A 380 14.56 -21.26 9.49
C ARG A 380 14.24 -22.73 9.23
N GLU A 381 15.26 -23.58 9.11
CA GLU A 381 15.10 -25.03 8.89
C GLU A 381 14.43 -25.75 10.07
N LYS A 382 14.47 -25.18 11.27
CA LYS A 382 13.84 -25.70 12.49
C LYS A 382 12.37 -25.27 12.64
N ILE A 383 11.86 -24.41 11.76
CA ILE A 383 10.49 -23.88 11.83
C ILE A 383 9.53 -24.75 11.04
N VAL A 384 8.46 -25.18 11.70
CA VAL A 384 7.38 -25.99 11.12
C VAL A 384 6.07 -25.22 11.25
N CYS A 385 5.44 -24.91 10.11
CA CYS A 385 4.11 -24.31 10.07
C CYS A 385 3.04 -25.40 9.94
N LYS A 386 1.93 -25.24 10.66
CA LYS A 386 0.78 -26.13 10.60
C LYS A 386 -0.51 -25.29 10.57
N GLU A 387 -1.40 -25.64 9.66
CA GLU A 387 -2.73 -25.04 9.63
C GLU A 387 -3.52 -25.38 10.90
N ASP A 388 -4.19 -24.36 11.43
CA ASP A 388 -5.23 -24.49 12.43
C ASP A 388 -6.59 -24.16 11.78
N PRO A 389 -7.54 -25.13 11.75
CA PRO A 389 -8.84 -24.91 11.13
C PRO A 389 -9.67 -23.82 11.80
N GLU A 390 -9.47 -23.54 13.09
CA GLU A 390 -10.14 -22.43 13.78
C GLU A 390 -9.60 -21.09 13.32
N PHE A 391 -8.27 -20.94 13.25
CA PHE A 391 -7.63 -19.74 12.72
C PHE A 391 -8.04 -19.49 11.26
N THR A 392 -8.17 -20.54 10.46
CA THR A 392 -8.64 -20.42 9.06
C THR A 392 -10.10 -19.94 9.01
N ARG A 393 -11.00 -20.49 9.82
CA ARG A 393 -12.40 -20.02 9.89
C ARG A 393 -12.47 -18.54 10.29
N ASP A 394 -11.74 -18.16 11.32
CA ASP A 394 -11.75 -16.81 11.87
C ASP A 394 -11.10 -15.78 10.93
N TYR A 395 -10.13 -16.21 10.12
CA TYR A 395 -9.56 -15.40 9.03
C TYR A 395 -10.61 -15.07 7.95
N HIS A 396 -11.44 -16.05 7.58
CA HIS A 396 -12.48 -15.86 6.55
C HIS A 396 -13.76 -15.22 7.09
N ASP A 397 -13.97 -15.21 8.40
CA ASP A 397 -15.13 -14.57 9.01
C ASP A 397 -15.08 -13.04 8.81
N PRO A 398 -16.05 -12.44 8.09
CA PRO A 398 -16.08 -11.00 7.83
C PRO A 398 -16.11 -10.14 9.10
N GLU A 399 -16.70 -10.65 10.18
CA GLU A 399 -16.78 -9.94 11.45
C GLU A 399 -15.49 -10.01 12.26
N LYS A 400 -14.73 -11.08 12.10
CA LYS A 400 -13.47 -11.27 12.81
C LYS A 400 -12.28 -10.73 12.01
N ARG A 401 -12.09 -11.23 10.80
CA ARG A 401 -10.88 -10.95 9.96
C ARG A 401 -9.60 -11.14 10.78
N SER A 402 -9.56 -12.24 11.52
CA SER A 402 -8.44 -12.61 12.39
C SER A 402 -7.19 -12.93 11.56
N ILE A 403 -6.01 -12.57 12.11
CA ILE A 403 -4.69 -12.90 11.51
C ILE A 403 -3.92 -13.69 12.56
N ALA A 404 -4.53 -14.72 13.09
CA ALA A 404 -3.99 -15.47 14.23
C ALA A 404 -2.76 -16.28 13.86
N ASN A 405 -1.73 -16.18 14.69
CA ASN A 405 -0.58 -17.06 14.72
C ASN A 405 -0.25 -17.43 16.17
N ALA A 406 0.21 -18.65 16.38
CA ALA A 406 0.67 -19.11 17.68
C ALA A 406 2.04 -19.79 17.53
N VAL A 407 3.02 -19.36 18.32
CA VAL A 407 4.41 -19.81 18.22
C VAL A 407 4.82 -20.51 19.52
N THR A 408 5.43 -21.69 19.37
CA THR A 408 6.03 -22.46 20.48
C THR A 408 7.49 -22.73 20.15
N VAL A 409 8.39 -22.55 21.14
CA VAL A 409 9.82 -22.81 20.98
C VAL A 409 10.28 -23.92 21.91
N HIS A 410 10.97 -24.93 21.35
CA HIS A 410 11.58 -26.05 22.08
C HIS A 410 13.10 -25.94 22.06
N PHE A 411 13.73 -26.26 23.18
CA PHE A 411 15.19 -26.20 23.34
C PHE A 411 15.84 -27.57 23.32
N THR A 412 17.16 -27.59 23.09
CA THR A 412 17.97 -28.80 23.02
C THR A 412 18.08 -29.57 24.37
N ASP A 413 17.86 -28.84 25.48
CA ASP A 413 17.86 -29.46 26.83
C ASP A 413 16.49 -30.06 27.22
N GLY A 414 15.52 -30.07 26.31
CA GLY A 414 14.18 -30.59 26.54
C GLY A 414 13.20 -29.57 27.15
N SER A 415 13.66 -28.38 27.55
CA SER A 415 12.77 -27.31 27.98
C SER A 415 12.06 -26.64 26.81
N SER A 416 11.02 -25.88 27.10
CA SER A 416 10.30 -25.09 26.07
C SER A 416 9.77 -23.79 26.65
N ILE A 417 9.60 -22.77 25.76
CA ILE A 417 8.69 -21.67 25.99
C ILE A 417 7.35 -22.07 25.39
N GLY A 418 6.31 -22.05 26.24
CA GLY A 418 4.96 -22.43 25.86
C GLY A 418 4.39 -21.56 24.75
N GLU A 419 3.26 -21.98 24.21
CA GLU A 419 2.62 -21.32 23.10
C GLU A 419 2.23 -19.86 23.41
N ILE A 420 2.70 -18.93 22.58
CA ILE A 420 2.26 -17.55 22.56
C ILE A 420 1.40 -17.32 21.32
N ALA A 421 0.10 -17.15 21.52
CA ALA A 421 -0.89 -16.90 20.48
C ALA A 421 -1.26 -15.42 20.43
N ILE A 422 -1.27 -14.84 19.24
CA ILE A 422 -1.70 -13.47 18.97
C ILE A 422 -2.75 -13.52 17.85
N GLU A 423 -3.93 -13.01 18.12
CA GLU A 423 -5.05 -13.06 17.18
C GLU A 423 -5.05 -11.89 16.21
N TYR A 424 -4.85 -10.67 16.69
CA TYR A 424 -4.88 -9.45 15.88
C TYR A 424 -3.55 -8.71 15.97
N PRO A 425 -2.97 -8.24 14.84
CA PRO A 425 -1.77 -7.42 14.88
C PRO A 425 -2.07 -6.01 15.39
N VAL A 426 -1.04 -5.30 15.85
CA VAL A 426 -1.16 -3.94 16.41
C VAL A 426 -1.89 -2.98 15.47
N GLY A 427 -1.75 -3.11 14.17
CA GLY A 427 -2.42 -2.24 13.18
C GLY A 427 -3.87 -2.63 12.84
N HIS A 428 -4.42 -3.66 13.46
CA HIS A 428 -5.79 -4.08 13.23
C HIS A 428 -6.81 -3.12 13.88
N LYS A 429 -8.00 -2.96 13.29
CA LYS A 429 -9.05 -2.06 13.80
C LYS A 429 -9.43 -2.32 15.27
N ARG A 430 -9.31 -3.56 15.75
CA ARG A 430 -9.60 -3.93 17.15
C ARG A 430 -8.49 -3.52 18.14
N ARG A 431 -7.32 -3.10 17.64
CA ARG A 431 -6.19 -2.63 18.46
C ARG A 431 -5.76 -1.20 18.12
N ARG A 432 -6.67 -0.39 17.58
CA ARG A 432 -6.34 1.00 17.17
C ARG A 432 -5.93 1.89 18.33
N GLU A 433 -6.55 1.76 19.49
CA GLU A 433 -6.15 2.54 20.68
C GLU A 433 -4.69 2.30 21.06
N GLU A 434 -4.24 1.05 20.99
CA GLU A 434 -2.82 0.69 21.19
C GLU A 434 -1.95 1.10 20.00
N GLY A 435 -2.46 0.94 18.79
CA GLY A 435 -1.69 1.10 17.56
C GLY A 435 -1.43 2.54 17.16
N MET A 436 -2.40 3.45 17.32
CA MET A 436 -2.26 4.82 16.80
C MET A 436 -1.11 5.61 17.43
N PRO A 437 -0.86 5.56 18.75
CA PRO A 437 0.35 6.17 19.33
C PRO A 437 1.65 5.64 18.73
N LEU A 438 1.74 4.33 18.50
CA LEU A 438 2.92 3.69 17.90
C LEU A 438 3.08 4.07 16.41
N LEU A 439 1.97 4.29 15.69
CA LEU A 439 2.02 4.82 14.33
C LEU A 439 2.61 6.23 14.28
N LEU A 440 2.23 7.09 15.22
CA LEU A 440 2.80 8.43 15.31
C LEU A 440 4.29 8.40 15.69
N GLU A 441 4.71 7.48 16.55
CA GLU A 441 6.13 7.25 16.85
C GLU A 441 6.91 6.78 15.63
N LYS A 442 6.32 5.83 14.84
CA LYS A 442 6.89 5.39 13.56
C LYS A 442 7.07 6.58 12.60
N PHE A 443 6.05 7.42 12.46
CA PHE A 443 6.12 8.62 11.62
C PHE A 443 7.25 9.56 12.07
N LYS A 444 7.34 9.90 13.35
CA LYS A 444 8.40 10.77 13.91
C LYS A 444 9.79 10.19 13.69
N LYS A 445 9.94 8.88 13.92
CA LYS A 445 11.20 8.18 13.65
C LYS A 445 11.59 8.30 12.17
N ASN A 446 10.63 8.17 11.26
CA ASN A 446 10.88 8.26 9.83
C ASN A 446 11.19 9.71 9.39
N LEU A 447 10.59 10.72 10.02
CA LEU A 447 11.00 12.13 9.83
C LEU A 447 12.46 12.35 10.19
N SER A 448 12.92 11.79 11.31
CA SER A 448 14.29 11.98 11.80
C SER A 448 15.38 11.41 10.88
N ARG A 449 15.02 10.53 9.93
CA ARG A 449 15.95 9.98 8.93
C ARG A 449 16.35 10.99 7.87
N VAL A 450 15.47 11.97 7.61
CA VAL A 450 15.62 12.91 6.48
C VAL A 450 15.80 14.35 6.96
N PHE A 451 15.07 14.75 8.00
CA PHE A 451 14.96 16.13 8.43
C PHE A 451 15.75 16.44 9.71
N SER A 452 16.32 17.64 9.78
CA SER A 452 16.95 18.15 11.00
C SER A 452 15.92 18.34 12.14
N PRO A 453 16.33 18.41 13.41
CA PRO A 453 15.38 18.60 14.53
C PRO A 453 14.47 19.83 14.38
N ALA A 454 14.97 20.93 13.80
CA ALA A 454 14.17 22.13 13.56
C ALA A 454 13.10 21.91 12.48
N GLU A 455 13.46 21.24 11.38
CA GLU A 455 12.53 20.86 10.32
C GLU A 455 11.49 19.87 10.84
N GLN A 456 11.91 18.86 11.62
CA GLN A 456 10.99 17.91 12.26
C GLN A 456 9.96 18.64 13.12
N SER A 457 10.38 19.57 13.98
CA SER A 457 9.46 20.34 14.82
C SER A 457 8.45 21.14 14.00
N ALA A 458 8.87 21.74 12.89
CA ALA A 458 7.96 22.48 12.01
C ALA A 458 6.93 21.54 11.33
N ILE A 459 7.38 20.37 10.86
CA ILE A 459 6.52 19.36 10.24
C ILE A 459 5.54 18.79 11.27
N GLU A 460 6.03 18.39 12.45
CA GLU A 460 5.19 17.84 13.52
C GLU A 460 4.12 18.83 13.98
N ASN A 461 4.46 20.09 14.15
CA ASN A 461 3.54 21.15 14.57
C ASN A 461 2.36 21.36 13.61
N LEU A 462 2.53 21.08 12.33
CA LEU A 462 1.45 21.16 11.34
C LEU A 462 0.75 19.81 11.14
N LEU A 463 1.52 18.74 10.91
CA LEU A 463 0.97 17.47 10.45
C LEU A 463 0.31 16.65 11.57
N LEU A 464 0.78 16.81 12.83
CA LEU A 464 0.22 16.05 13.97
C LEU A 464 -0.98 16.72 14.62
N ASP A 465 -1.31 17.94 14.26
CA ASP A 465 -2.55 18.59 14.64
C ASP A 465 -3.59 18.39 13.53
N TYR A 466 -4.58 17.57 13.79
CA TYR A 466 -5.58 17.17 12.78
C TYR A 466 -6.33 18.37 12.17
N ASP A 467 -6.74 19.33 13.00
CA ASP A 467 -7.55 20.47 12.54
C ASP A 467 -6.69 21.44 11.69
N ARG A 468 -5.48 21.70 12.14
CA ARG A 468 -4.49 22.49 11.38
C ARG A 468 -4.12 21.81 10.08
N PHE A 469 -3.83 20.50 10.13
CA PHE A 469 -3.50 19.72 8.94
C PHE A 469 -4.61 19.75 7.90
N THR A 470 -5.85 19.47 8.29
CA THR A 470 -6.98 19.40 7.33
C THR A 470 -7.29 20.75 6.70
N SER A 471 -7.03 21.85 7.41
CA SER A 471 -7.21 23.22 6.91
C SER A 471 -6.00 23.77 6.16
N ALA A 472 -4.84 23.13 6.28
CA ALA A 472 -3.62 23.56 5.60
C ALA A 472 -3.75 23.44 4.07
N SER A 473 -3.07 24.32 3.34
CA SER A 473 -2.94 24.18 1.90
C SER A 473 -1.99 23.02 1.53
N VAL A 474 -2.25 22.40 0.39
CA VAL A 474 -1.37 21.35 -0.14
C VAL A 474 0.05 21.88 -0.36
N THR A 475 0.17 23.09 -0.90
CA THR A 475 1.50 23.72 -1.14
C THR A 475 2.28 23.93 0.16
N GLU A 476 1.61 24.35 1.24
CA GLU A 476 2.25 24.53 2.55
C GLU A 476 2.81 23.22 3.09
N VAL A 477 2.02 22.15 3.06
CA VAL A 477 2.45 20.83 3.52
C VAL A 477 3.59 20.27 2.64
N MET A 478 3.45 20.37 1.32
CA MET A 478 4.47 19.86 0.40
C MET A 478 5.78 20.63 0.50
N ASP A 479 5.75 21.94 0.73
CA ASP A 479 6.96 22.76 0.90
C ASP A 479 7.69 22.48 2.22
N LEU A 480 6.99 22.02 3.27
CA LEU A 480 7.60 21.52 4.49
C LEU A 480 8.26 20.15 4.32
N LEU A 481 7.74 19.33 3.43
CA LEU A 481 8.22 17.94 3.22
C LEU A 481 9.37 17.84 2.22
N VAL A 482 9.82 18.92 1.60
CA VAL A 482 10.98 18.88 0.68
C VAL A 482 12.30 19.09 1.40
N LYS A 483 13.35 18.49 0.86
CA LYS A 483 14.72 18.73 1.29
C LYS A 483 15.25 19.96 0.55
N LYS A 484 15.74 20.95 1.27
CA LYS A 484 16.35 22.16 0.71
C LYS A 484 17.81 21.93 0.29
#